data_04c369c2350821ce00c89bd5ec4037d2
#
_entry.id   04c369c2350821ce00c89bd5ec4037d2
#
_cell.length_a   1.000
_cell.length_b   1.000
_cell.length_c   1.000
_cell.angle_alpha   90.00
_cell.angle_beta   90.00
_cell.angle_gamma   90.00
#
_symmetry.space_group_name_H-M   'P 1'
#
loop_
_entity.id
_entity.type
_entity.pdbx_description
1 polymer ?
#
loop_
_entity_poly.entity_id
_entity_poly.type
_entity_poly.pdbx_seq_one_letter_code
_entity_poly.pdbx_strand_id
1 'polypeptide(L)'
;MHVCHIIVDDFLPDPDAVRDAALRLAYPEPEEATYFPGRNADQALPIQGLDQVISALAGEALQPAPGTSHLKPRLALDGQSGKGGIHVDNAHWSAIIYLTPDAHCQGGTSFHRHRRTDSEHAPVFPGEAERMGLNHPSEIWEKIVFPDQDRPEAWDTTMTVPMRYNRMALFRSYLWHNAGPSFGATPETGRLILPLFYIPA
;
A
#
# COMPACT_ATOMS: atom_id res chain seq x y z
N MET A 1 -22.12 -2.52 -9.40
CA MET A 1 -20.88 -1.78 -9.76
C MET A 1 -19.83 -2.20 -8.74
N HIS A 2 -18.62 -2.55 -9.17
CA HIS A 2 -17.53 -2.94 -8.27
C HIS A 2 -16.43 -1.90 -8.36
N VAL A 3 -16.12 -1.24 -7.24
CA VAL A 3 -15.07 -0.22 -7.16
C VAL A 3 -13.81 -0.87 -6.64
N CYS A 4 -12.72 -0.75 -7.41
CA CYS A 4 -11.42 -1.31 -7.06
C CYS A 4 -10.40 -0.26 -6.64
N HIS A 5 -10.54 0.99 -7.17
CA HIS A 5 -9.62 2.09 -6.90
C HIS A 5 -10.39 3.39 -6.73
N ILE A 6 -9.97 4.19 -5.77
CA ILE A 6 -10.45 5.56 -5.52
C ILE A 6 -9.21 6.44 -5.30
N ILE A 7 -9.02 7.42 -6.16
CA ILE A 7 -7.90 8.36 -6.07
C ILE A 7 -8.46 9.73 -5.75
N VAL A 8 -7.94 10.36 -4.70
CA VAL A 8 -8.36 11.68 -4.25
C VAL A 8 -7.14 12.56 -4.08
N ASP A 9 -7.09 13.67 -4.81
CA ASP A 9 -6.08 14.71 -4.63
C ASP A 9 -6.53 15.69 -3.55
N ASP A 10 -5.58 16.35 -2.91
CA ASP A 10 -5.81 17.33 -1.85
C ASP A 10 -6.71 16.78 -0.73
N PHE A 11 -6.40 15.55 -0.32
CA PHE A 11 -7.27 14.71 0.52
C PHE A 11 -7.35 15.18 1.97
N LEU A 12 -6.21 15.51 2.59
CA LEU A 12 -6.17 16.02 3.96
C LEU A 12 -6.41 17.54 3.98
N PRO A 13 -7.19 18.07 4.91
CA PRO A 13 -7.40 19.50 5.02
C PRO A 13 -6.14 20.27 5.46
N ASP A 14 -5.25 19.64 6.23
CA ASP A 14 -3.97 20.20 6.67
C ASP A 14 -2.86 19.14 6.53
N PRO A 15 -2.37 18.89 5.30
CA PRO A 15 -1.35 17.90 5.06
C PRO A 15 0.01 18.25 5.65
N ASP A 16 0.33 19.55 5.79
CA ASP A 16 1.59 20.02 6.36
C ASP A 16 1.67 19.67 7.84
N ALA A 17 0.60 19.89 8.61
CA ALA A 17 0.57 19.51 10.02
C ALA A 17 0.73 17.99 10.20
N VAL A 18 0.10 17.18 9.33
CA VAL A 18 0.22 15.70 9.37
C VAL A 18 1.65 15.28 9.02
N ARG A 19 2.23 15.86 7.97
CA ARG A 19 3.61 15.60 7.56
C ARG A 19 4.60 15.99 8.67
N ASP A 20 4.48 17.16 9.24
CA ASP A 20 5.35 17.62 10.33
C ASP A 20 5.24 16.75 11.56
N ALA A 21 4.03 16.29 11.90
CA ALA A 21 3.83 15.32 12.98
C ALA A 21 4.51 13.99 12.66
N ALA A 22 4.37 13.47 11.43
CA ALA A 22 5.03 12.25 10.99
C ALA A 22 6.55 12.36 11.07
N LEU A 23 7.15 13.45 10.59
CA LEU A 23 8.60 13.67 10.62
C LEU A 23 9.19 13.78 12.05
N ARG A 24 8.38 14.11 13.05
CA ARG A 24 8.81 14.13 14.46
C ARG A 24 8.81 12.76 15.14
N LEU A 25 8.21 11.74 14.54
CA LEU A 25 8.18 10.39 15.09
C LEU A 25 9.55 9.69 14.93
N ALA A 26 9.80 8.71 15.77
CA ALA A 26 10.96 7.84 15.61
C ALA A 26 10.69 6.73 14.60
N TYR A 27 11.68 6.42 13.78
CA TYR A 27 11.66 5.36 12.77
C TYR A 27 12.76 4.33 13.10
N PRO A 28 12.54 3.46 14.10
CA PRO A 28 13.56 2.52 14.55
C PRO A 28 13.97 1.56 13.43
N GLU A 29 15.23 1.13 13.48
CA GLU A 29 15.67 0.00 12.64
C GLU A 29 14.86 -1.23 13.02
N PRO A 30 14.26 -1.94 12.04
CA PRO A 30 13.61 -3.19 12.33
C PRO A 30 14.66 -4.26 12.71
N GLU A 31 14.34 -5.12 13.68
CA GLU A 31 15.20 -6.23 14.09
C GLU A 31 15.47 -7.21 12.93
N GLU A 32 14.49 -7.39 12.06
CA GLU A 32 14.60 -8.18 10.84
C GLU A 32 14.20 -7.36 9.62
N ALA A 33 14.74 -7.72 8.45
CA ALA A 33 14.36 -7.07 7.20
C ALA A 33 12.86 -7.23 6.93
N THR A 34 12.18 -6.10 6.73
CA THR A 34 10.75 -6.02 6.49
C THR A 34 10.38 -6.42 5.06
N TYR A 35 9.11 -6.75 4.82
CA TYR A 35 8.60 -7.01 3.47
C TYR A 35 8.52 -5.73 2.62
N PHE A 36 8.33 -4.57 3.24
CA PHE A 36 8.24 -3.28 2.57
C PHE A 36 9.55 -2.50 2.69
N PRO A 37 9.85 -1.61 1.75
CA PRO A 37 11.02 -0.74 1.86
C PRO A 37 10.82 0.32 2.95
N GLY A 38 11.92 0.68 3.63
CA GLY A 38 11.93 1.69 4.66
C GLY A 38 11.46 1.19 6.03
N ARG A 39 11.05 2.14 6.88
CA ARG A 39 10.74 1.91 8.31
C ARG A 39 9.38 2.50 8.65
N ASN A 40 8.63 1.77 9.46
CA ASN A 40 7.44 2.34 10.08
C ASN A 40 7.83 3.18 11.30
N ALA A 41 7.07 4.24 11.54
CA ALA A 41 7.14 4.94 12.81
C ALA A 41 6.80 4.00 13.97
N ASP A 42 7.39 4.25 15.12
CA ASP A 42 7.12 3.50 16.36
C ASP A 42 5.67 3.67 16.84
N GLN A 43 5.05 4.81 16.52
CA GLN A 43 3.70 5.16 16.94
C GLN A 43 2.78 5.40 15.73
N ALA A 44 1.49 5.13 15.93
CA ALA A 44 0.46 5.54 14.99
C ALA A 44 0.21 7.06 15.10
N LEU A 45 -0.18 7.67 13.98
CA LEU A 45 -0.57 9.08 13.90
C LEU A 45 -2.09 9.17 13.71
N PRO A 46 -2.89 9.21 14.79
CA PRO A 46 -4.34 9.21 14.67
C PRO A 46 -4.83 10.54 14.07
N ILE A 47 -5.73 10.44 13.09
CA ILE A 47 -6.38 11.58 12.45
C ILE A 47 -7.87 11.47 12.70
N GLN A 48 -8.42 12.44 13.41
CA GLN A 48 -9.83 12.44 13.79
C GLN A 48 -10.74 12.42 12.55
N GLY A 49 -11.71 11.50 12.52
CA GLY A 49 -12.70 11.42 11.46
C GLY A 49 -12.22 10.74 10.17
N LEU A 50 -10.96 10.34 10.09
CA LEU A 50 -10.40 9.74 8.88
C LEU A 50 -11.12 8.45 8.47
N ASP A 51 -11.37 7.55 9.42
CA ASP A 51 -12.02 6.25 9.14
C ASP A 51 -13.45 6.43 8.61
N GLN A 52 -14.16 7.45 9.09
CA GLN A 52 -15.50 7.80 8.60
C GLN A 52 -15.45 8.32 7.16
N VAL A 53 -14.46 9.15 6.83
CA VAL A 53 -14.26 9.66 5.46
C VAL A 53 -13.92 8.50 4.52
N ILE A 54 -13.02 7.60 4.90
CA ILE A 54 -12.67 6.43 4.09
C ILE A 54 -13.87 5.50 3.92
N SER A 55 -14.65 5.24 4.98
CA SER A 55 -15.87 4.43 4.90
C SER A 55 -16.90 5.04 3.93
N ALA A 56 -17.08 6.37 3.97
CA ALA A 56 -17.98 7.07 3.05
C ALA A 56 -17.51 6.99 1.59
N LEU A 57 -16.21 7.15 1.34
CA LEU A 57 -15.63 7.01 0.00
C LEU A 57 -15.75 5.58 -0.53
N ALA A 58 -15.49 4.60 0.30
CA ALA A 58 -15.61 3.18 -0.06
C ALA A 58 -17.06 2.74 -0.28
N GLY A 59 -18.03 3.47 0.31
CA GLY A 59 -19.44 3.09 0.33
C GLY A 59 -19.74 1.88 1.23
N GLU A 60 -18.86 1.60 2.19
CA GLU A 60 -18.90 0.44 3.09
C GLU A 60 -18.55 0.88 4.51
N ALA A 61 -19.20 0.28 5.53
CA ALA A 61 -18.77 0.48 6.91
C ALA A 61 -17.45 -0.24 7.16
N LEU A 62 -16.41 0.53 7.50
CA LEU A 62 -15.05 0.05 7.66
C LEU A 62 -14.50 0.36 9.04
N GLN A 63 -13.62 -0.53 9.52
CA GLN A 63 -12.84 -0.34 10.74
C GLN A 63 -11.37 -0.69 10.49
N PRO A 64 -10.42 -0.15 11.26
CA PRO A 64 -9.01 -0.48 11.15
C PRO A 64 -8.74 -1.98 11.23
N ALA A 65 -7.90 -2.49 10.33
CA ALA A 65 -7.48 -3.89 10.33
C ALA A 65 -6.48 -4.14 11.47
N PRO A 66 -6.79 -5.05 12.42
CA PRO A 66 -5.90 -5.33 13.54
C PRO A 66 -4.59 -5.98 13.07
N GLY A 67 -3.51 -5.75 13.83
CA GLY A 67 -2.20 -6.34 13.55
C GLY A 67 -1.46 -5.76 12.34
N THR A 68 -1.98 -4.69 11.72
CA THR A 68 -1.35 -4.00 10.59
C THR A 68 -0.59 -2.74 11.05
N SER A 69 0.14 -2.12 10.11
CA SER A 69 0.75 -0.80 10.33
C SER A 69 -0.24 0.36 10.04
N HIS A 70 -1.52 0.15 10.30
CA HIS A 70 -2.54 1.18 10.13
C HIS A 70 -2.17 2.47 10.88
N LEU A 71 -2.20 3.61 10.17
CA LEU A 71 -1.81 4.93 10.69
C LEU A 71 -0.36 5.06 11.19
N LYS A 72 0.51 4.10 10.94
CA LYS A 72 1.94 4.26 11.24
C LYS A 72 2.65 4.82 10.00
N PRO A 73 3.08 6.09 10.03
CA PRO A 73 3.84 6.65 8.91
C PRO A 73 5.02 5.76 8.54
N ARG A 74 5.32 5.67 7.26
CA ARG A 74 6.44 4.91 6.74
C ARG A 74 7.36 5.81 5.96
N LEU A 75 8.65 5.79 6.32
CA LEU A 75 9.71 6.53 5.65
C LEU A 75 10.66 5.56 4.97
N ALA A 76 10.90 5.77 3.68
CA ALA A 76 11.90 5.04 2.92
C ALA A 76 12.86 6.00 2.23
N LEU A 77 14.15 5.84 2.49
CA LEU A 77 15.23 6.61 1.90
C LEU A 77 15.89 5.85 0.75
N ASP A 78 16.62 6.57 -0.07
CA ASP A 78 17.36 5.98 -1.20
C ASP A 78 18.21 4.78 -0.77
N GLY A 79 18.20 3.72 -1.59
CA GLY A 79 18.89 2.47 -1.31
C GLY A 79 18.18 1.54 -0.31
N GLN A 80 17.12 1.96 0.36
CA GLN A 80 16.35 1.06 1.24
C GLN A 80 15.40 0.19 0.42
N SER A 81 15.46 -1.12 0.63
CA SER A 81 14.60 -2.13 0.00
C SER A 81 13.87 -2.96 1.04
N GLY A 82 12.79 -3.62 0.63
CA GLY A 82 12.11 -4.65 1.41
C GLY A 82 12.37 -6.04 0.81
N LYS A 83 11.97 -7.09 1.52
CA LYS A 83 11.99 -8.48 1.03
C LYS A 83 10.86 -8.78 0.05
N GLY A 84 9.81 -7.95 0.01
CA GLY A 84 8.62 -8.17 -0.80
C GLY A 84 8.61 -7.29 -2.04
N GLY A 85 8.28 -7.90 -3.16
CA GLY A 85 7.99 -7.25 -4.42
C GLY A 85 6.48 -7.04 -4.63
N ILE A 86 5.93 -7.59 -5.71
CA ILE A 86 4.50 -7.53 -5.99
C ILE A 86 3.74 -8.47 -5.04
N HIS A 87 2.71 -7.97 -4.38
CA HIS A 87 1.97 -8.68 -3.33
C HIS A 87 0.49 -8.25 -3.27
N VAL A 88 -0.21 -8.81 -2.31
CA VAL A 88 -1.53 -8.37 -1.83
C VAL A 88 -1.44 -8.12 -0.33
N ASP A 89 -2.32 -7.25 0.20
CA ASP A 89 -2.39 -7.00 1.63
C ASP A 89 -3.42 -7.88 2.33
N ASN A 90 -3.20 -8.14 3.61
CA ASN A 90 -4.16 -8.85 4.46
C ASN A 90 -5.18 -7.86 5.05
N ALA A 91 -5.98 -7.29 4.18
CA ALA A 91 -7.04 -6.34 4.52
C ALA A 91 -8.17 -6.44 3.47
N HIS A 92 -9.25 -5.67 3.64
CA HIS A 92 -10.32 -5.55 2.67
C HIS A 92 -10.11 -4.33 1.75
N TRP A 93 -9.65 -3.22 2.34
CA TRP A 93 -9.17 -2.04 1.65
C TRP A 93 -7.82 -1.61 2.20
N SER A 94 -6.93 -1.23 1.31
CA SER A 94 -5.67 -0.56 1.62
C SER A 94 -5.71 0.87 1.09
N ALA A 95 -5.14 1.81 1.84
CA ALA A 95 -4.96 3.15 1.34
C ALA A 95 -3.55 3.65 1.65
N ILE A 96 -3.08 4.56 0.82
CA ILE A 96 -1.81 5.26 1.00
C ILE A 96 -2.06 6.75 0.82
N ILE A 97 -1.74 7.54 1.83
CA ILE A 97 -1.68 8.99 1.72
C ILE A 97 -0.21 9.37 1.53
N TYR A 98 0.11 10.06 0.44
CA TYR A 98 1.47 10.50 0.15
C TYR A 98 1.76 11.82 0.84
N LEU A 99 2.86 11.86 1.61
CA LEU A 99 3.26 13.01 2.42
C LEU A 99 4.62 13.61 2.01
N THR A 100 5.24 13.12 0.93
CA THR A 100 6.44 13.74 0.35
C THR A 100 6.02 14.93 -0.52
N PRO A 101 6.66 16.11 -0.37
CA PRO A 101 6.40 17.26 -1.23
C PRO A 101 6.63 16.96 -2.71
N ASP A 102 5.83 17.57 -3.61
CA ASP A 102 5.85 17.29 -5.04
C ASP A 102 7.23 17.42 -5.69
N ALA A 103 8.04 18.37 -5.23
CA ALA A 103 9.41 18.58 -5.72
C ALA A 103 10.33 17.35 -5.53
N HIS A 104 9.96 16.42 -4.65
CA HIS A 104 10.73 15.22 -4.33
C HIS A 104 10.01 13.92 -4.71
N CYS A 105 8.74 13.98 -5.11
CA CYS A 105 7.95 12.78 -5.44
C CYS A 105 8.55 11.99 -6.60
N GLN A 106 8.66 10.67 -6.42
CA GLN A 106 9.06 9.72 -7.46
C GLN A 106 8.18 8.47 -7.40
N GLY A 107 7.94 7.84 -8.56
CA GLY A 107 7.16 6.61 -8.65
C GLY A 107 5.72 6.76 -8.19
N GLY A 108 5.27 5.85 -7.33
CA GLY A 108 3.90 5.82 -6.81
C GLY A 108 3.53 4.43 -6.30
N THR A 109 2.27 4.03 -6.49
CA THR A 109 1.78 2.67 -6.26
C THR A 109 1.41 2.07 -7.61
N SER A 110 2.02 0.94 -7.97
CA SER A 110 1.76 0.25 -9.23
C SER A 110 0.90 -0.98 -9.01
N PHE A 111 0.02 -1.25 -9.98
CA PHE A 111 -0.86 -2.41 -10.03
C PHE A 111 -0.48 -3.28 -11.22
N HIS A 112 -0.68 -4.60 -11.08
CA HIS A 112 -0.10 -5.55 -12.00
C HIS A 112 -1.09 -6.65 -12.38
N ARG A 113 -0.85 -7.26 -13.56
CA ARG A 113 -1.44 -8.53 -13.97
C ARG A 113 -0.37 -9.60 -13.91
N HIS A 114 -0.64 -10.69 -13.24
CA HIS A 114 0.21 -11.86 -13.23
C HIS A 114 0.02 -12.65 -14.54
N ARG A 115 1.08 -12.75 -15.35
CA ARG A 115 1.01 -13.30 -16.70
C ARG A 115 0.56 -14.74 -16.75
N ARG A 116 1.09 -15.59 -15.88
CA ARG A 116 0.79 -17.04 -15.89
C ARG A 116 -0.67 -17.34 -15.55
N THR A 117 -1.30 -16.58 -14.67
CA THR A 117 -2.69 -16.77 -14.26
C THR A 117 -3.66 -15.83 -14.95
N ASP A 118 -3.16 -14.88 -15.75
CA ASP A 118 -3.91 -13.79 -16.40
C ASP A 118 -4.85 -13.06 -15.43
N SER A 119 -4.36 -12.80 -14.21
CA SER A 119 -5.16 -12.18 -13.14
C SER A 119 -4.54 -10.89 -12.62
N GLU A 120 -5.36 -9.87 -12.39
CA GLU A 120 -4.98 -8.60 -11.76
C GLU A 120 -5.15 -8.63 -10.23
N HIS A 121 -5.61 -9.74 -9.66
CA HIS A 121 -5.89 -9.88 -8.24
C HIS A 121 -5.75 -11.31 -7.74
N ALA A 122 -5.61 -11.47 -6.43
CA ALA A 122 -5.74 -12.75 -5.76
C ALA A 122 -7.16 -13.31 -5.92
N PRO A 123 -7.37 -14.64 -5.85
CA PRO A 123 -8.68 -15.25 -5.98
C PRO A 123 -9.55 -14.90 -4.76
N VAL A 124 -10.61 -14.13 -4.98
CA VAL A 124 -11.55 -13.69 -3.94
C VAL A 124 -13.00 -14.06 -4.27
N PHE A 125 -13.27 -14.46 -5.52
CA PHE A 125 -14.59 -14.93 -5.94
C PHE A 125 -14.59 -16.44 -6.20
N PRO A 126 -15.76 -17.10 -6.09
CA PRO A 126 -15.89 -18.54 -6.33
C PRO A 126 -15.33 -18.96 -7.71
N GLY A 127 -14.56 -20.04 -7.75
CA GLY A 127 -13.97 -20.60 -8.97
C GLY A 127 -12.72 -19.91 -9.49
N GLU A 128 -12.28 -18.82 -8.86
CA GLU A 128 -11.05 -18.13 -9.30
C GLU A 128 -9.79 -18.89 -8.94
N ALA A 129 -9.76 -19.50 -7.75
CA ALA A 129 -8.61 -20.30 -7.33
C ALA A 129 -8.34 -21.43 -8.34
N GLU A 130 -9.38 -22.17 -8.72
CA GLU A 130 -9.27 -23.27 -9.69
C GLU A 130 -8.81 -22.78 -11.07
N ARG A 131 -9.32 -21.61 -11.54
CA ARG A 131 -8.87 -21.01 -12.79
C ARG A 131 -7.40 -20.61 -12.77
N MET A 132 -6.88 -20.24 -11.61
CA MET A 132 -5.46 -19.93 -11.39
C MET A 132 -4.59 -21.18 -11.16
N GLY A 133 -5.18 -22.39 -11.17
CA GLY A 133 -4.48 -23.64 -10.89
C GLY A 133 -4.18 -23.86 -9.41
N LEU A 134 -4.99 -23.26 -8.53
CA LEU A 134 -4.89 -23.39 -7.08
C LEU A 134 -6.01 -24.28 -6.55
N ASN A 135 -5.72 -25.09 -5.54
CA ASN A 135 -6.75 -25.88 -4.84
C ASN A 135 -7.44 -25.06 -3.75
N HIS A 136 -6.74 -24.06 -3.21
CA HIS A 136 -7.26 -23.15 -2.18
C HIS A 136 -6.70 -21.73 -2.37
N PRO A 137 -7.47 -20.67 -2.08
CA PRO A 137 -6.99 -19.29 -2.23
C PRO A 137 -5.69 -18.96 -1.49
N SER A 138 -5.43 -19.57 -0.32
CA SER A 138 -4.20 -19.33 0.43
C SER A 138 -2.92 -19.82 -0.25
N GLU A 139 -3.02 -20.71 -1.24
CA GLU A 139 -1.86 -21.20 -2.01
C GLU A 139 -1.20 -20.11 -2.88
N ILE A 140 -1.81 -18.92 -2.98
CA ILE A 140 -1.21 -17.80 -3.73
C ILE A 140 0.20 -17.46 -3.24
N TRP A 141 0.44 -17.59 -1.92
CA TRP A 141 1.74 -17.25 -1.36
C TRP A 141 2.85 -18.17 -1.89
N GLU A 142 2.63 -19.47 -1.85
CA GLU A 142 3.61 -20.46 -2.29
C GLU A 142 3.71 -20.58 -3.81
N LYS A 143 2.57 -20.44 -4.52
CA LYS A 143 2.51 -20.72 -5.95
C LYS A 143 2.63 -19.50 -6.85
N ILE A 144 2.39 -18.29 -6.31
CA ILE A 144 2.42 -17.04 -7.09
C ILE A 144 3.37 -16.04 -6.45
N VAL A 145 3.09 -15.59 -5.20
CA VAL A 145 3.81 -14.47 -4.61
C VAL A 145 5.29 -14.81 -4.41
N PHE A 146 5.62 -15.82 -3.62
CA PHE A 146 7.02 -16.13 -3.31
C PHE A 146 7.86 -16.49 -4.55
N PRO A 147 7.36 -17.26 -5.54
CA PRO A 147 8.15 -17.53 -6.74
C PRO A 147 8.32 -16.32 -7.67
N ASP A 148 7.33 -15.43 -7.76
CA ASP A 148 7.24 -14.48 -8.87
C ASP A 148 7.29 -13.00 -8.44
N GLN A 149 7.18 -12.65 -7.13
CA GLN A 149 7.06 -11.27 -6.64
C GLN A 149 8.19 -10.32 -7.09
N ASP A 150 9.41 -10.85 -7.27
CA ASP A 150 10.61 -10.09 -7.65
C ASP A 150 11.07 -10.37 -9.08
N ARG A 151 10.19 -10.98 -9.90
CA ARG A 151 10.46 -11.34 -11.29
C ARG A 151 9.67 -10.45 -12.24
N PRO A 152 10.24 -9.37 -12.77
CA PRO A 152 9.52 -8.43 -13.65
C PRO A 152 8.86 -9.12 -14.85
N GLU A 153 9.47 -10.18 -15.38
CA GLU A 153 8.96 -10.94 -16.51
C GLU A 153 7.67 -11.73 -16.19
N ALA A 154 7.34 -11.94 -14.91
CA ALA A 154 6.10 -12.60 -14.50
C ALA A 154 4.88 -11.69 -14.49
N TRP A 155 5.08 -10.37 -14.63
CA TRP A 155 4.04 -9.37 -14.44
C TRP A 155 3.96 -8.36 -15.58
N ASP A 156 2.74 -7.88 -15.85
CA ASP A 156 2.48 -6.69 -16.65
C ASP A 156 1.98 -5.58 -15.73
N THR A 157 2.59 -4.42 -15.75
CA THR A 157 2.04 -3.25 -15.05
C THR A 157 0.82 -2.75 -15.79
N THR A 158 -0.34 -2.74 -15.12
CA THR A 158 -1.62 -2.32 -15.71
C THR A 158 -1.96 -0.88 -15.39
N MET A 159 -1.54 -0.39 -14.22
CA MET A 159 -1.74 0.98 -13.78
C MET A 159 -0.66 1.41 -12.80
N THR A 160 -0.31 2.68 -12.83
CA THR A 160 0.47 3.32 -11.76
C THR A 160 -0.26 4.56 -11.30
N VAL A 161 -0.49 4.68 -9.99
CA VAL A 161 -0.95 5.91 -9.35
C VAL A 161 0.29 6.71 -8.98
N PRO A 162 0.61 7.80 -9.69
CA PRO A 162 1.82 8.58 -9.41
C PRO A 162 1.77 9.17 -8.00
N MET A 163 2.91 9.15 -7.32
CA MET A 163 3.06 9.86 -6.06
C MET A 163 2.87 11.36 -6.28
N ARG A 164 2.03 11.98 -5.46
CA ARG A 164 1.78 13.41 -5.40
C ARG A 164 1.49 13.79 -3.96
N TYR A 165 1.99 14.94 -3.54
CA TYR A 165 1.74 15.44 -2.19
C TYR A 165 0.23 15.54 -1.91
N ASN A 166 -0.19 15.05 -0.76
CA ASN A 166 -1.59 15.01 -0.32
C ASN A 166 -2.56 14.24 -1.25
N ARG A 167 -2.04 13.33 -2.09
CA ARG A 167 -2.88 12.36 -2.80
C ARG A 167 -3.12 11.14 -1.93
N MET A 168 -4.37 10.70 -1.87
CA MET A 168 -4.76 9.42 -1.30
C MET A 168 -5.10 8.44 -2.43
N ALA A 169 -4.50 7.25 -2.38
CA ALA A 169 -4.87 6.11 -3.20
C ALA A 169 -5.52 5.05 -2.29
N LEU A 170 -6.82 4.83 -2.45
CA LEU A 170 -7.58 3.76 -1.77
C LEU A 170 -7.87 2.66 -2.79
N PHE A 171 -7.56 1.41 -2.46
CA PHE A 171 -7.72 0.29 -3.38
C PHE A 171 -8.06 -1.01 -2.67
N ARG A 172 -8.63 -1.96 -3.40
CA ARG A 172 -8.91 -3.30 -2.87
C ARG A 172 -7.59 -4.00 -2.58
N SER A 173 -7.43 -4.46 -1.34
CA SER A 173 -6.18 -5.06 -0.83
C SER A 173 -5.76 -6.32 -1.56
N TYR A 174 -6.68 -7.00 -2.23
CA TYR A 174 -6.43 -8.22 -3.00
C TYR A 174 -5.87 -7.99 -4.43
N LEU A 175 -5.76 -6.73 -4.88
CA LEU A 175 -5.11 -6.41 -6.15
C LEU A 175 -3.61 -6.64 -6.04
N TRP A 176 -3.00 -7.20 -7.11
CA TRP A 176 -1.55 -7.29 -7.18
C TRP A 176 -0.95 -5.91 -7.28
N HIS A 177 -0.15 -5.53 -6.28
CA HIS A 177 0.44 -4.20 -6.24
C HIS A 177 1.81 -4.19 -5.59
N ASN A 178 2.55 -3.12 -5.83
CA ASN A 178 3.78 -2.83 -5.10
C ASN A 178 3.95 -1.32 -4.86
N ALA A 179 4.84 -1.01 -3.92
CA ALA A 179 5.34 0.34 -3.73
C ALA A 179 6.29 0.71 -4.88
N GLY A 180 6.34 1.99 -5.22
CA GLY A 180 7.38 2.53 -6.07
C GLY A 180 8.75 2.56 -5.39
N PRO A 181 9.77 3.16 -6.03
CA PRO A 181 11.13 3.22 -5.51
C PRO A 181 11.22 3.96 -4.18
N SER A 182 12.21 3.59 -3.38
CA SER A 182 12.71 4.41 -2.29
C SER A 182 13.58 5.53 -2.88
N PHE A 183 13.54 6.71 -2.28
CA PHE A 183 14.28 7.87 -2.78
C PHE A 183 14.54 8.88 -1.66
N GLY A 184 15.38 9.89 -1.95
CA GLY A 184 15.71 10.98 -1.03
C GLY A 184 16.80 10.59 -0.02
N ALA A 185 17.66 11.55 0.30
CA ALA A 185 18.80 11.34 1.19
C ALA A 185 18.47 11.64 2.66
N THR A 186 17.37 12.36 2.92
CA THR A 186 16.95 12.77 4.27
C THR A 186 15.46 12.50 4.49
N PRO A 187 14.98 12.46 5.74
CA PRO A 187 13.56 12.29 6.03
C PRO A 187 12.66 13.31 5.31
N GLU A 188 13.11 14.55 5.13
CA GLU A 188 12.36 15.62 4.49
C GLU A 188 12.19 15.41 2.98
N THR A 189 13.13 14.72 2.34
CA THR A 189 13.15 14.46 0.90
C THR A 189 12.81 13.01 0.55
N GLY A 190 12.75 12.14 1.56
CA GLY A 190 12.47 10.72 1.42
C GLY A 190 11.02 10.41 1.07
N ARG A 191 10.78 9.15 0.70
CA ARG A 191 9.44 8.63 0.46
C ARG A 191 8.70 8.48 1.79
N LEU A 192 7.89 9.48 2.14
CA LEU A 192 7.05 9.48 3.34
C LEU A 192 5.60 9.21 2.95
N ILE A 193 4.99 8.21 3.56
CA ILE A 193 3.59 7.81 3.34
C ILE A 193 2.90 7.54 4.67
N LEU A 194 1.56 7.65 4.68
CA LEU A 194 0.70 7.16 5.74
C LEU A 194 -0.14 5.99 5.20
N PRO A 195 0.20 4.73 5.54
CA PRO A 195 -0.56 3.56 5.12
C PRO A 195 -1.78 3.35 6.02
N LEU A 196 -2.88 2.93 5.42
CA LEU A 196 -4.14 2.61 6.08
C LEU A 196 -4.61 1.24 5.63
N PHE A 197 -5.15 0.45 6.55
CA PHE A 197 -5.67 -0.87 6.29
C PHE A 197 -7.02 -1.04 6.97
N TYR A 198 -8.02 -1.52 6.23
CA TYR A 198 -9.38 -1.63 6.71
C TYR A 198 -9.97 -3.02 6.47
N ILE A 199 -10.83 -3.43 7.39
CA ILE A 199 -11.73 -4.57 7.26
C ILE A 199 -13.18 -4.07 7.40
N PRO A 200 -14.20 -4.84 6.96
CA PRO A 200 -15.59 -4.52 7.26
C PRO A 200 -15.84 -4.37 8.77
N ALA A 201 -16.68 -3.39 9.15
CA ALA A 201 -17.03 -3.13 10.55
C ALA A 201 -18.07 -4.13 11.07
#